data_35278e41023987744d6ae384e6f005a7
#
_entry.id   35278e41023987744d6ae384e6f005a7
#
_cell.length_a   1.000
_cell.length_b   1.000
_cell.length_c   1.000
_cell.angle_alpha   90.00
_cell.angle_beta   90.00
_cell.angle_gamma   90.00
#
_symmetry.space_group_name_H-M   'P 1'
#
loop_
_entity.id
_entity.type
_entity.pdbx_description
1 polymer ?
#
loop_
_entity_poly.entity_id
_entity_poly.type
_entity_poly.pdbx_seq_one_letter_code
_entity_poly.pdbx_strand_id
1 'polypeptide(L)'
;SNGFYPFKEVTLFTFDMKEQYLPFFSSLHYLIGGDDSIFFHWSKSLGGNYIGLYAYYLASPFSWLTTLFSIEKLPLAIFLMTVSKISLSGLTFSVYVNFLWNKYNSLPAQTSSYRRLLAHLTLLPLPIAYALMSYNLQFALSIMWLDGVILLPLLLLGVEKLLDKQRNLWFILPLTAIFYFNYYISYMAGIFCALYLLFRLLTTYSHSRHDL
;
A
#
# COMPACT_ATOMS: atom_id res chain seq x y z
N SER A 1 30.23 10.47 5.04
CA SER A 1 28.99 9.67 5.03
C SER A 1 27.83 10.53 4.57
N ASN A 2 27.27 10.20 3.41
CA ASN A 2 26.12 10.89 2.85
C ASN A 2 24.88 10.50 3.64
N GLY A 3 24.33 11.43 4.44
CA GLY A 3 23.09 11.20 5.18
C GLY A 3 21.89 11.80 4.44
N PHE A 4 20.71 11.18 4.62
CA PHE A 4 19.47 11.61 3.99
C PHE A 4 18.72 12.66 4.82
N TYR A 5 17.96 13.52 4.14
CA TYR A 5 16.99 14.40 4.75
C TYR A 5 16.00 13.58 5.64
N PRO A 6 15.56 14.04 6.83
CA PRO A 6 15.76 15.39 7.39
C PRO A 6 17.07 15.59 8.16
N PHE A 7 17.94 14.60 8.23
CA PHE A 7 19.15 14.66 9.07
C PHE A 7 20.37 15.24 8.35
N LYS A 8 20.37 15.25 7.01
CA LYS A 8 21.39 15.86 6.14
C LYS A 8 20.81 16.33 4.81
N GLU A 9 21.66 16.92 3.96
CA GLU A 9 21.27 17.63 2.72
C GLU A 9 20.84 16.72 1.56
N VAL A 10 21.18 15.42 1.58
CA VAL A 10 20.79 14.51 0.49
C VAL A 10 19.30 14.21 0.58
N THR A 11 18.52 14.73 -0.35
CA THR A 11 17.09 14.55 -0.43
C THR A 11 16.70 13.38 -1.33
N LEU A 12 15.53 12.78 -1.08
CA LEU A 12 14.89 11.85 -2.01
C LEU A 12 14.35 12.55 -3.27
N PHE A 13 14.54 13.88 -3.36
CA PHE A 13 14.04 14.73 -4.46
C PHE A 13 14.97 14.64 -5.67
N THR A 14 14.97 13.48 -6.32
CA THR A 14 15.65 13.23 -7.58
C THR A 14 14.64 12.83 -8.63
N PHE A 15 14.92 13.09 -9.90
CA PHE A 15 14.06 12.69 -11.02
C PHE A 15 12.59 13.11 -10.82
N ASP A 16 11.67 12.18 -11.03
CA ASP A 16 10.22 12.39 -10.98
C ASP A 16 9.72 12.96 -9.64
N MET A 17 10.40 12.65 -8.54
CA MET A 17 10.02 13.19 -7.23
C MET A 17 10.13 14.73 -7.19
N LYS A 18 11.15 15.28 -7.81
CA LYS A 18 11.35 16.72 -7.89
C LYS A 18 10.51 17.37 -9.00
N GLU A 19 10.50 16.77 -10.18
CA GLU A 19 9.91 17.38 -11.37
C GLU A 19 8.40 17.13 -11.51
N GLN A 20 7.86 16.10 -10.85
CA GLN A 20 6.45 15.72 -10.94
C GLN A 20 5.75 15.76 -9.58
N TYR A 21 6.20 14.95 -8.60
CA TYR A 21 5.45 14.79 -7.36
C TYR A 21 5.40 16.06 -6.51
N LEU A 22 6.50 16.78 -6.38
CA LEU A 22 6.52 18.01 -5.61
C LEU A 22 5.58 19.08 -6.18
N PRO A 23 5.58 19.38 -7.50
CA PRO A 23 4.57 20.23 -8.12
C PRO A 23 3.13 19.72 -7.96
N PHE A 24 2.91 18.41 -8.04
CA PHE A 24 1.56 17.85 -7.90
C PHE A 24 1.03 17.97 -6.47
N PHE A 25 1.85 17.73 -5.46
CA PHE A 25 1.46 17.98 -4.06
C PHE A 25 1.27 19.48 -3.80
N SER A 26 2.09 20.36 -4.37
CA SER A 26 1.86 21.81 -4.30
C SER A 26 0.52 22.19 -4.93
N SER A 27 0.17 21.62 -6.09
CA SER A 27 -1.11 21.89 -6.74
C SER A 27 -2.31 21.44 -5.91
N LEU A 28 -2.17 20.38 -5.11
CA LEU A 28 -3.20 19.94 -4.16
C LEU A 28 -3.45 20.99 -3.06
N HIS A 29 -2.42 21.67 -2.59
CA HIS A 29 -2.56 22.79 -1.64
C HIS A 29 -3.35 23.96 -2.23
N TYR A 30 -3.05 24.36 -3.47
CA TYR A 30 -3.77 25.45 -4.16
C TYR A 30 -5.23 25.05 -4.41
N LEU A 31 -5.50 23.80 -4.77
CA LEU A 31 -6.87 23.30 -4.94
C LEU A 31 -7.68 23.42 -3.64
N ILE A 32 -7.10 23.05 -2.50
CA ILE A 32 -7.78 23.12 -1.18
C ILE A 32 -7.91 24.59 -0.73
N GLY A 33 -6.94 25.41 -1.05
CA GLY A 33 -6.99 26.87 -0.79
C GLY A 33 -8.10 27.58 -1.60
N GLY A 34 -8.66 26.95 -2.62
CA GLY A 34 -9.67 27.54 -3.49
C GLY A 34 -9.09 28.38 -4.64
N ASP A 35 -7.78 28.33 -4.82
CA ASP A 35 -7.06 29.10 -5.86
C ASP A 35 -7.14 28.40 -7.23
N ASP A 36 -7.49 27.11 -7.27
CA ASP A 36 -7.53 26.30 -8.49
C ASP A 36 -8.82 25.47 -8.60
N SER A 37 -9.10 24.99 -9.83
CA SER A 37 -10.27 24.15 -10.13
C SER A 37 -9.89 22.68 -10.26
N ILE A 38 -10.74 21.80 -9.69
CA ILE A 38 -10.60 20.34 -9.87
C ILE A 38 -10.78 19.92 -11.34
N PHE A 39 -11.48 20.69 -12.14
CA PHE A 39 -11.77 20.36 -13.54
C PHE A 39 -10.67 20.81 -14.48
N PHE A 40 -10.03 21.95 -14.22
CA PHE A 40 -9.06 22.52 -15.12
C PHE A 40 -7.95 23.26 -14.36
N HIS A 41 -6.70 22.99 -14.74
CA HIS A 41 -5.52 23.56 -14.11
C HIS A 41 -4.60 24.19 -15.14
N TRP A 42 -4.31 25.49 -15.01
CA TRP A 42 -3.51 26.26 -15.97
C TRP A 42 -2.03 25.93 -15.94
N SER A 43 -1.47 25.55 -14.79
CA SER A 43 -0.05 25.24 -14.64
C SER A 43 0.38 23.93 -15.27
N LYS A 44 -0.56 23.15 -15.83
CA LYS A 44 -0.28 21.94 -16.59
C LYS A 44 -0.07 22.30 -18.08
N SER A 45 1.16 22.75 -18.44
CA SER A 45 1.49 23.16 -19.81
C SER A 45 0.57 24.29 -20.32
N LEU A 46 -0.23 24.02 -21.34
CA LEU A 46 -1.24 24.95 -21.88
C LEU A 46 -2.60 24.87 -21.17
N GLY A 47 -2.64 24.25 -20.02
CA GLY A 47 -3.86 23.92 -19.29
C GLY A 47 -4.33 22.49 -19.56
N GLY A 48 -4.97 21.88 -18.58
CA GLY A 48 -5.45 20.51 -18.71
C GLY A 48 -6.35 20.06 -17.57
N ASN A 49 -6.94 18.88 -17.76
CA ASN A 49 -7.81 18.27 -16.79
C ASN A 49 -7.04 17.86 -15.53
N TYR A 50 -7.46 18.37 -14.36
CA TYR A 50 -6.87 18.03 -13.08
C TYR A 50 -7.33 16.68 -12.54
N ILE A 51 -8.55 16.26 -12.85
CA ILE A 51 -9.11 14.99 -12.34
C ILE A 51 -8.23 13.80 -12.73
N GLY A 52 -7.71 13.77 -13.96
CA GLY A 52 -6.82 12.69 -14.42
C GLY A 52 -5.51 12.65 -13.64
N LEU A 53 -4.93 13.82 -13.33
CA LEU A 53 -3.73 13.92 -12.49
C LEU A 53 -4.02 13.49 -11.06
N TYR A 54 -5.12 13.94 -10.49
CA TYR A 54 -5.57 13.55 -9.16
C TYR A 54 -5.78 12.04 -9.06
N ALA A 55 -6.53 11.46 -9.99
CA ALA A 55 -6.86 10.02 -9.98
C ALA A 55 -5.62 9.12 -10.09
N TYR A 56 -4.56 9.58 -10.76
CA TYR A 56 -3.34 8.79 -10.93
C TYR A 56 -2.30 9.01 -9.83
N TYR A 57 -2.08 10.27 -9.41
CA TYR A 57 -0.98 10.63 -8.49
C TYR A 57 -1.42 10.95 -7.07
N LEU A 58 -2.63 11.51 -6.88
CA LEU A 58 -3.03 12.19 -5.65
C LEU A 58 -4.23 11.55 -4.93
N ALA A 59 -4.87 10.54 -5.52
CA ALA A 59 -6.08 9.92 -4.96
C ALA A 59 -5.81 9.10 -3.68
N SER A 60 -4.55 8.82 -3.36
CA SER A 60 -4.15 8.16 -2.11
C SER A 60 -4.55 9.01 -0.90
N PRO A 61 -5.10 8.42 0.18
CA PRO A 61 -5.41 9.15 1.41
C PRO A 61 -4.15 9.76 2.05
N PHE A 62 -2.98 9.18 1.78
CA PHE A 62 -1.71 9.73 2.25
C PHE A 62 -1.35 11.06 1.59
N SER A 63 -1.85 11.33 0.39
CA SER A 63 -1.64 12.62 -0.29
C SER A 63 -2.25 13.77 0.52
N TRP A 64 -3.37 13.53 1.20
CA TRP A 64 -4.02 14.52 2.05
C TRP A 64 -3.22 14.85 3.32
N LEU A 65 -2.33 13.96 3.76
CA LEU A 65 -1.41 14.26 4.88
C LEU A 65 -0.43 15.38 4.52
N THR A 66 -0.08 15.54 3.23
CA THR A 66 0.83 16.59 2.80
C THR A 66 0.23 17.98 3.00
N THR A 67 -1.09 18.11 2.96
CA THR A 67 -1.79 19.39 3.13
C THR A 67 -1.80 19.91 4.57
N LEU A 68 -1.41 19.08 5.53
CA LEU A 68 -1.20 19.49 6.93
C LEU A 68 0.11 20.25 7.12
N PHE A 69 0.98 20.28 6.12
CA PHE A 69 2.28 20.96 6.14
C PHE A 69 2.23 22.18 5.24
N SER A 70 3.04 23.21 5.51
CA SER A 70 3.23 24.33 4.58
C SER A 70 3.95 23.85 3.32
N ILE A 71 3.78 24.55 2.20
CA ILE A 71 4.42 24.22 0.90
C ILE A 71 5.94 24.10 1.05
N GLU A 72 6.57 24.95 1.86
CA GLU A 72 8.01 24.90 2.14
C GLU A 72 8.45 23.61 2.84
N LYS A 73 7.53 22.97 3.61
CA LYS A 73 7.77 21.72 4.34
C LYS A 73 7.29 20.47 3.59
N LEU A 74 6.85 20.60 2.35
CA LEU A 74 6.46 19.44 1.52
C LEU A 74 7.55 18.37 1.45
N PRO A 75 8.85 18.67 1.37
CA PRO A 75 9.89 17.65 1.45
C PRO A 75 9.79 16.76 2.68
N LEU A 76 9.55 17.34 3.84
CA LEU A 76 9.36 16.60 5.08
C LEU A 76 8.07 15.77 5.05
N ALA A 77 6.98 16.36 4.57
CA ALA A 77 5.70 15.66 4.44
C ALA A 77 5.80 14.42 3.54
N ILE A 78 6.46 14.54 2.39
CA ILE A 78 6.68 13.44 1.45
C ILE A 78 7.57 12.35 2.07
N PHE A 79 8.63 12.73 2.79
CA PHE A 79 9.48 11.78 3.50
C PHE A 79 8.66 10.98 4.55
N LEU A 80 7.89 11.68 5.39
CA LEU A 80 7.05 11.04 6.41
C LEU A 80 5.98 10.13 5.77
N MET A 81 5.39 10.58 4.68
CA MET A 81 4.43 9.78 3.91
C MET A 81 5.07 8.50 3.37
N THR A 82 6.28 8.57 2.80
CA THR A 82 7.00 7.42 2.26
C THR A 82 7.32 6.40 3.36
N VAL A 83 7.87 6.87 4.49
CA VAL A 83 8.17 6.02 5.65
C VAL A 83 6.89 5.37 6.20
N SER A 84 5.79 6.14 6.29
CA SER A 84 4.50 5.61 6.74
C SER A 84 3.96 4.53 5.81
N LYS A 85 4.05 4.71 4.50
CA LYS A 85 3.61 3.69 3.52
C LYS A 85 4.43 2.41 3.61
N ILE A 86 5.76 2.51 3.71
CA ILE A 86 6.65 1.35 3.89
C ILE A 86 6.31 0.62 5.19
N SER A 87 6.15 1.34 6.29
CA SER A 87 5.80 0.76 7.58
C SER A 87 4.42 0.07 7.56
N LEU A 88 3.43 0.70 6.92
CA LEU A 88 2.10 0.13 6.76
C LEU A 88 2.10 -1.13 5.88
N SER A 89 2.95 -1.21 4.86
CA SER A 89 3.07 -2.42 4.04
C SER A 89 3.52 -3.62 4.88
N GLY A 90 4.48 -3.44 5.78
CA GLY A 90 4.88 -4.48 6.73
C GLY A 90 3.74 -4.85 7.70
N LEU A 91 3.01 -3.86 8.20
CA LEU A 91 1.89 -4.09 9.11
C LEU A 91 0.77 -4.91 8.44
N THR A 92 0.35 -4.54 7.24
CA THR A 92 -0.70 -5.28 6.50
C THR A 92 -0.27 -6.69 6.15
N PHE A 93 1.00 -6.87 5.78
CA PHE A 93 1.56 -8.19 5.55
C PHE A 93 1.63 -9.02 6.84
N SER A 94 1.95 -8.41 7.98
CA SER A 94 1.90 -9.07 9.29
C SER A 94 0.49 -9.60 9.60
N VAL A 95 -0.56 -8.82 9.33
CA VAL A 95 -1.94 -9.25 9.52
C VAL A 95 -2.25 -10.48 8.66
N TYR A 96 -1.85 -10.47 7.39
CA TYR A 96 -2.04 -11.59 6.48
C TYR A 96 -1.30 -12.86 6.93
N VAL A 97 -0.01 -12.74 7.26
CA VAL A 97 0.82 -13.87 7.72
C VAL A 97 0.28 -14.46 9.02
N ASN A 98 -0.11 -13.63 9.98
CA ASN A 98 -0.71 -14.09 11.24
C ASN A 98 -2.04 -14.82 11.00
N PHE A 99 -2.86 -14.34 10.05
CA PHE A 99 -4.08 -15.05 9.67
C PHE A 99 -3.78 -16.45 9.12
N LEU A 100 -2.83 -16.55 8.17
CA LEU A 100 -2.43 -17.83 7.59
C LEU A 100 -1.83 -18.76 8.66
N TRP A 101 -0.97 -18.23 9.51
CA TRP A 101 -0.38 -19.00 10.60
C TRP A 101 -1.46 -19.62 11.49
N ASN A 102 -2.43 -18.83 11.93
CA ASN A 102 -3.52 -19.29 12.77
C ASN A 102 -4.45 -20.28 12.05
N LYS A 103 -4.60 -20.13 10.73
CA LYS A 103 -5.43 -21.03 9.91
C LYS A 103 -4.81 -22.42 9.76
N TYR A 104 -3.48 -22.49 9.56
CA TYR A 104 -2.80 -23.76 9.26
C TYR A 104 -2.03 -24.36 10.43
N ASN A 105 -1.73 -23.57 11.46
CA ASN A 105 -0.99 -23.98 12.65
C ASN A 105 -1.80 -23.68 13.91
N SER A 106 -3.01 -24.25 14.03
CA SER A 106 -3.85 -24.06 15.21
C SER A 106 -3.14 -24.61 16.45
N LEU A 107 -2.64 -23.69 17.28
CA LEU A 107 -2.06 -24.06 18.57
C LEU A 107 -3.19 -24.59 19.50
N PRO A 108 -2.94 -25.66 20.29
CA PRO A 108 -3.91 -26.14 21.25
C PRO A 108 -4.42 -25.02 22.16
N ALA A 109 -5.71 -25.09 22.53
CA ALA A 109 -6.33 -24.04 23.37
C ALA A 109 -5.60 -23.83 24.70
N GLN A 110 -4.96 -24.88 25.23
CA GLN A 110 -4.18 -24.88 26.47
C GLN A 110 -2.76 -24.30 26.33
N THR A 111 -2.37 -23.82 25.11
CA THR A 111 -1.04 -23.24 24.90
C THR A 111 -0.90 -21.95 25.71
N SER A 112 0.16 -21.84 26.51
CA SER A 112 0.42 -20.65 27.34
C SER A 112 0.56 -19.39 26.49
N SER A 113 0.16 -18.25 27.04
CA SER A 113 0.30 -16.94 26.37
C SER A 113 1.72 -16.64 25.93
N TYR A 114 2.71 -17.07 26.70
CA TYR A 114 4.13 -16.92 26.37
C TYR A 114 4.51 -17.67 25.08
N ARG A 115 4.09 -18.93 24.93
CA ARG A 115 4.35 -19.72 23.70
C ARG A 115 3.66 -19.11 22.48
N ARG A 116 2.43 -18.59 22.64
CA ARG A 116 1.74 -17.85 21.56
C ARG A 116 2.52 -16.62 21.16
N LEU A 117 2.97 -15.82 22.13
CA LEU A 117 3.80 -14.64 21.86
C LEU A 117 5.09 -15.01 21.10
N LEU A 118 5.81 -16.04 21.55
CA LEU A 118 7.01 -16.52 20.84
C LEU A 118 6.70 -16.95 19.40
N ALA A 119 5.60 -17.68 19.17
CA ALA A 119 5.20 -18.10 17.83
C ALA A 119 4.92 -16.86 16.93
N HIS A 120 4.30 -15.81 17.44
CA HIS A 120 4.12 -14.57 16.68
C HIS A 120 5.43 -13.79 16.49
N LEU A 121 6.33 -13.79 17.46
CA LEU A 121 7.64 -13.15 17.33
C LEU A 121 8.52 -13.85 16.26
N THR A 122 8.43 -15.16 16.10
CA THR A 122 9.15 -15.88 15.03
C THR A 122 8.68 -15.51 13.62
N LEU A 123 7.48 -14.92 13.49
CA LEU A 123 6.96 -14.45 12.21
C LEU A 123 7.43 -13.04 11.85
N LEU A 124 7.96 -12.25 12.80
CA LEU A 124 8.36 -10.84 12.58
C LEU A 124 9.36 -10.62 11.43
N PRO A 125 10.33 -11.51 11.17
CA PRO A 125 11.23 -11.33 10.04
C PRO A 125 10.50 -11.21 8.69
N LEU A 126 9.36 -11.87 8.51
CA LEU A 126 8.61 -11.87 7.26
C LEU A 126 8.00 -10.50 6.92
N PRO A 127 7.23 -9.82 7.80
CA PRO A 127 6.74 -8.48 7.54
C PRO A 127 7.85 -7.43 7.45
N ILE A 128 8.96 -7.59 8.18
CA ILE A 128 10.13 -6.72 8.05
C ILE A 128 10.75 -6.89 6.65
N ALA A 129 10.96 -8.12 6.19
CA ALA A 129 11.48 -8.40 4.86
C ALA A 129 10.55 -7.87 3.76
N TYR A 130 9.22 -7.98 3.94
CA TYR A 130 8.25 -7.40 3.01
C TYR A 130 8.30 -5.87 2.97
N ALA A 131 8.38 -5.22 4.14
CA ALA A 131 8.49 -3.76 4.22
C ALA A 131 9.79 -3.24 3.58
N LEU A 132 10.89 -3.95 3.78
CA LEU A 132 12.22 -3.53 3.31
C LEU A 132 12.65 -4.24 2.02
N MET A 133 11.73 -4.88 1.30
CA MET A 133 12.04 -5.51 0.02
C MET A 133 12.56 -4.49 -1.00
N SER A 134 13.41 -4.94 -1.92
CA SER A 134 14.03 -4.09 -2.95
C SER A 134 13.01 -3.25 -3.72
N TYR A 135 11.82 -3.79 -4.01
CA TYR A 135 10.75 -3.04 -4.66
C TYR A 135 10.38 -1.77 -3.87
N ASN A 136 10.11 -1.87 -2.57
CA ASN A 136 9.72 -0.72 -1.76
C ASN A 136 10.81 0.35 -1.68
N LEU A 137 12.07 -0.07 -1.59
CA LEU A 137 13.21 0.85 -1.51
C LEU A 137 13.47 1.51 -2.87
N GLN A 138 13.40 0.76 -3.97
CA GLN A 138 13.61 1.28 -5.31
C GLN A 138 12.48 2.19 -5.76
N PHE A 139 11.22 1.82 -5.50
CA PHE A 139 10.04 2.60 -5.87
C PHE A 139 9.56 3.55 -4.76
N ALA A 140 10.38 3.80 -3.72
CA ALA A 140 10.15 4.89 -2.78
C ALA A 140 10.02 6.26 -3.47
N LEU A 141 10.65 6.41 -4.65
CA LEU A 141 10.55 7.60 -5.51
C LEU A 141 9.24 7.64 -6.31
N SER A 142 8.60 6.51 -6.55
CA SER A 142 7.29 6.39 -7.23
C SER A 142 6.19 6.11 -6.20
N ILE A 143 6.04 7.00 -5.26
CA ILE A 143 5.29 6.87 -4.00
C ILE A 143 3.83 6.42 -4.17
N MET A 144 3.21 6.70 -5.32
CA MET A 144 1.84 6.28 -5.65
C MET A 144 1.70 4.76 -5.77
N TRP A 145 2.77 4.03 -6.12
CA TRP A 145 2.72 2.58 -6.27
C TRP A 145 2.78 1.83 -4.95
N LEU A 146 3.26 2.48 -3.89
CA LEU A 146 3.34 1.88 -2.55
C LEU A 146 1.96 1.58 -1.94
N ASP A 147 0.90 2.27 -2.39
CA ASP A 147 -0.48 1.95 -1.96
C ASP A 147 -0.88 0.53 -2.36
N GLY A 148 -0.46 0.09 -3.54
CA GLY A 148 -0.67 -1.29 -3.98
C GLY A 148 0.02 -2.30 -3.09
N VAL A 149 1.24 -2.00 -2.64
CA VAL A 149 2.00 -2.87 -1.73
C VAL A 149 1.33 -2.96 -0.36
N ILE A 150 0.75 -1.86 0.13
CA ILE A 150 -0.02 -1.85 1.39
C ILE A 150 -1.28 -2.70 1.27
N LEU A 151 -2.01 -2.59 0.16
CA LEU A 151 -3.33 -3.19 0.01
C LEU A 151 -3.28 -4.64 -0.49
N LEU A 152 -2.22 -5.07 -1.17
CA LEU A 152 -2.09 -6.43 -1.70
C LEU A 152 -2.23 -7.52 -0.62
N PRO A 153 -1.57 -7.45 0.55
CA PRO A 153 -1.76 -8.45 1.60
C PRO A 153 -3.20 -8.51 2.13
N LEU A 154 -3.89 -7.36 2.20
CA LEU A 154 -5.29 -7.30 2.61
C LEU A 154 -6.22 -7.91 1.55
N LEU A 155 -5.91 -7.74 0.26
CA LEU A 155 -6.62 -8.42 -0.83
C LEU A 155 -6.47 -9.93 -0.74
N LEU A 156 -5.26 -10.43 -0.52
CA LEU A 156 -5.01 -11.86 -0.36
C LEU A 156 -5.72 -12.42 0.89
N LEU A 157 -5.71 -11.68 1.99
CA LEU A 157 -6.50 -12.01 3.18
C LEU A 157 -7.99 -12.08 2.84
N GLY A 158 -8.49 -11.13 2.03
CA GLY A 158 -9.86 -11.12 1.55
C GLY A 158 -10.21 -12.36 0.73
N VAL A 159 -9.33 -12.80 -0.17
CA VAL A 159 -9.50 -14.04 -0.95
C VAL A 159 -9.57 -15.26 -0.02
N GLU A 160 -8.65 -15.40 0.95
CA GLU A 160 -8.69 -16.49 1.91
C GLU A 160 -9.99 -16.52 2.71
N LYS A 161 -10.47 -15.37 3.16
CA LYS A 161 -11.73 -15.25 3.89
C LYS A 161 -12.96 -15.54 3.03
N LEU A 162 -12.93 -15.21 1.72
CA LEU A 162 -13.97 -15.62 0.78
C LEU A 162 -14.05 -17.15 0.65
N LEU A 163 -12.90 -17.81 0.52
CA LEU A 163 -12.82 -19.27 0.45
C LEU A 163 -13.35 -19.94 1.73
N ASP A 164 -13.13 -19.32 2.88
CA ASP A 164 -13.66 -19.73 4.18
C ASP A 164 -15.13 -19.33 4.39
N LYS A 165 -15.83 -18.85 3.35
CA LYS A 165 -17.25 -18.41 3.40
C LYS A 165 -17.51 -17.33 4.45
N GLN A 166 -16.51 -16.49 4.76
CA GLN A 166 -16.67 -15.36 5.65
C GLN A 166 -17.23 -14.13 4.89
N ARG A 167 -17.35 -12.99 5.59
CA ARG A 167 -17.93 -11.77 5.03
C ARG A 167 -17.12 -11.26 3.82
N ASN A 168 -17.79 -11.01 2.71
CA ASN A 168 -17.21 -10.50 1.46
C ASN A 168 -16.55 -9.12 1.59
N LEU A 169 -16.92 -8.34 2.63
CA LEU A 169 -16.36 -7.01 2.88
C LEU A 169 -14.82 -7.01 3.03
N TRP A 170 -14.24 -8.10 3.53
CA TRP A 170 -12.79 -8.23 3.66
C TRP A 170 -12.07 -8.25 2.32
N PHE A 171 -12.76 -8.61 1.24
CA PHE A 171 -12.24 -8.55 -0.12
C PHE A 171 -12.66 -7.26 -0.82
N ILE A 172 -13.94 -6.89 -0.72
CA ILE A 172 -14.51 -5.74 -1.43
C ILE A 172 -13.83 -4.43 -1.01
N LEU A 173 -13.62 -4.19 0.29
CA LEU A 173 -13.04 -2.93 0.76
C LEU A 173 -11.60 -2.69 0.25
N PRO A 174 -10.64 -3.62 0.41
CA PRO A 174 -9.31 -3.41 -0.14
C PRO A 174 -9.30 -3.33 -1.67
N LEU A 175 -10.16 -4.08 -2.35
CA LEU A 175 -10.28 -4.03 -3.82
C LEU A 175 -10.77 -2.65 -4.27
N THR A 176 -11.82 -2.13 -3.66
CA THR A 176 -12.33 -0.79 -3.97
C THR A 176 -11.29 0.28 -3.67
N ALA A 177 -10.61 0.17 -2.53
CA ALA A 177 -9.58 1.12 -2.13
C ALA A 177 -8.42 1.17 -3.13
N ILE A 178 -7.90 0.01 -3.58
CA ILE A 178 -6.78 -0.01 -4.52
C ILE A 178 -7.17 0.56 -5.88
N PHE A 179 -8.42 0.28 -6.36
CA PHE A 179 -8.93 0.85 -7.61
C PHE A 179 -9.10 2.36 -7.53
N TYR A 180 -9.49 2.88 -6.38
CA TYR A 180 -9.63 4.31 -6.17
C TYR A 180 -8.27 5.01 -6.03
N PHE A 181 -7.29 4.40 -5.35
CA PHE A 181 -6.00 5.04 -5.09
C PHE A 181 -5.08 5.06 -6.31
N ASN A 182 -5.05 4.00 -7.10
CA ASN A 182 -4.28 3.92 -8.33
C ASN A 182 -4.79 2.80 -9.24
N TYR A 183 -5.47 3.16 -10.32
CA TYR A 183 -6.07 2.21 -11.25
C TYR A 183 -5.04 1.32 -11.96
N TYR A 184 -3.82 1.81 -12.20
CA TYR A 184 -2.77 1.04 -12.88
C TYR A 184 -2.28 -0.13 -12.02
N ILE A 185 -1.95 0.13 -10.77
CA ILE A 185 -1.53 -0.91 -9.82
C ILE A 185 -2.70 -1.84 -9.47
N SER A 186 -3.91 -1.31 -9.41
CA SER A 186 -5.10 -2.11 -9.13
C SER A 186 -5.36 -3.16 -10.19
N TYR A 187 -5.12 -2.84 -11.45
CA TYR A 187 -5.25 -3.79 -12.55
C TYR A 187 -4.29 -4.98 -12.38
N MET A 188 -3.02 -4.72 -12.05
CA MET A 188 -2.03 -5.76 -11.77
C MET A 188 -2.42 -6.61 -10.55
N ALA A 189 -2.83 -5.97 -9.46
CA ALA A 189 -3.27 -6.64 -8.24
C ALA A 189 -4.54 -7.48 -8.48
N GLY A 190 -5.48 -6.99 -9.30
CA GLY A 190 -6.69 -7.71 -9.69
C GLY A 190 -6.38 -9.00 -10.45
N ILE A 191 -5.50 -8.93 -11.46
CA ILE A 191 -5.03 -10.12 -12.19
C ILE A 191 -4.35 -11.10 -11.24
N PHE A 192 -3.46 -10.61 -10.38
CA PHE A 192 -2.77 -11.47 -9.42
C PHE A 192 -3.75 -12.15 -8.45
N CYS A 193 -4.75 -11.42 -7.95
CA CYS A 193 -5.78 -11.99 -7.08
C CYS A 193 -6.62 -13.06 -7.80
N ALA A 194 -6.95 -12.86 -9.07
CA ALA A 194 -7.68 -13.86 -9.86
C ALA A 194 -6.85 -15.15 -10.04
N LEU A 195 -5.56 -15.01 -10.36
CA LEU A 195 -4.64 -16.14 -10.46
C LEU A 195 -4.45 -16.85 -9.11
N TYR A 196 -4.32 -16.08 -8.04
CA TYR A 196 -4.22 -16.62 -6.68
C TYR A 196 -5.48 -17.40 -6.29
N LEU A 197 -6.66 -16.84 -6.55
CA LEU A 197 -7.94 -17.53 -6.30
C LEU A 197 -8.02 -18.85 -7.09
N LEU A 198 -7.67 -18.82 -8.38
CA LEU A 198 -7.65 -20.01 -9.21
C LEU A 198 -6.70 -21.08 -8.65
N PHE A 199 -5.48 -20.70 -8.29
CA PHE A 199 -4.51 -21.59 -7.65
C PHE A 199 -5.07 -22.21 -6.37
N ARG A 200 -5.71 -21.40 -5.50
CA ARG A 200 -6.30 -21.89 -4.25
C ARG A 200 -7.45 -22.86 -4.49
N LEU A 201 -8.31 -22.60 -5.47
CA LEU A 201 -9.40 -23.51 -5.85
C LEU A 201 -8.87 -24.85 -6.37
N LEU A 202 -7.86 -24.83 -7.22
CA LEU A 202 -7.26 -26.05 -7.79
C LEU A 202 -6.57 -26.88 -6.69
N THR A 203 -5.85 -26.27 -5.77
CA THR A 203 -5.17 -26.97 -4.68
C THR A 203 -6.16 -27.57 -3.69
N THR A 204 -7.22 -26.85 -3.35
CA THR A 204 -8.28 -27.35 -2.45
C THR A 204 -9.04 -28.52 -3.09
N TYR A 205 -9.34 -28.43 -4.38
CA TYR A 205 -10.02 -29.51 -5.11
C TYR A 205 -9.15 -30.79 -5.23
N SER A 206 -7.85 -30.61 -5.46
CA SER A 206 -6.90 -31.74 -5.54
C SER A 206 -6.80 -32.49 -4.21
N HIS A 207 -6.79 -31.77 -3.08
CA HIS A 207 -6.68 -32.38 -1.76
C HIS A 207 -7.94 -33.20 -1.40
N SER A 208 -9.12 -32.68 -1.76
CA SER A 208 -10.38 -33.40 -1.56
C SER A 208 -10.53 -34.71 -2.36
N ARG A 209 -9.78 -34.87 -3.48
CA ARG A 209 -9.77 -36.10 -4.29
C ARG A 209 -8.84 -37.18 -3.73
N HIS A 210 -7.85 -36.83 -2.93
CA HIS A 210 -6.92 -37.78 -2.34
C HIS A 210 -7.45 -38.38 -1.02
N ASP A 211 -8.50 -37.77 -0.47
CA ASP A 211 -9.15 -38.24 0.79
C ASP A 211 -10.40 -39.12 0.55
N LEU A 212 -10.71 -39.42 -0.73
CA LEU A 212 -11.74 -40.36 -1.19
C LEU A 212 -11.12 -41.65 -1.73
#